data_97a136dc1bfbc6fc19f95b3cf3b1476e
#
_entry.id   97a136dc1bfbc6fc19f95b3cf3b1476e
#
_cell.length_a   1.000
_cell.length_b   1.000
_cell.length_c   1.000
_cell.angle_alpha   90.00
_cell.angle_beta   90.00
_cell.angle_gamma   90.00
#
_symmetry.space_group_name_H-M   'P 1'
#
loop_
_entity.id
_entity.type
_entity.pdbx_description
1 polymer ?
#
loop_
_entity_poly.entity_id
_entity_poly.type
_entity_poly.pdbx_seq_one_letter_code
_entity_poly.pdbx_strand_id
1 'polypeptide(L)'
;DFALEAELDIANFNPLTPTPGSALYERLRQENRLISPQWWLDPHYRYGDPIFTPASMSAHDMTQGCFDAKQRFYAWSSIAKRVWGHRKTPQPFQPDHRRHCQHHLAARGVPQARPNAWRLSRE
;
A
#
# COMPACT_ATOMS: atom_id res chain seq x y z
N ASP A 1 5.52 12.70 -4.82
CA ASP A 1 5.02 13.02 -6.15
C ASP A 1 5.00 11.84 -7.12
N PHE A 2 5.69 10.72 -6.80
CA PHE A 2 5.75 9.49 -7.61
C PHE A 2 4.38 9.03 -8.19
N ALA A 3 3.31 9.01 -7.38
CA ALA A 3 2.00 8.56 -7.83
C ALA A 3 1.38 9.46 -8.91
N LEU A 4 1.71 10.76 -8.88
CA LEU A 4 1.29 11.72 -9.90
C LEU A 4 2.13 11.62 -11.17
N GLU A 5 3.44 11.42 -11.03
CA GLU A 5 4.37 11.24 -12.15
C GLU A 5 4.14 9.92 -12.88
N ALA A 6 3.77 8.87 -12.13
CA ALA A 6 3.42 7.56 -12.68
C ALA A 6 1.99 7.51 -13.27
N GLU A 7 1.26 8.63 -13.25
CA GLU A 7 -0.11 8.74 -13.78
C GLU A 7 -1.06 7.65 -13.27
N LEU A 8 -0.92 7.25 -11.98
CA LEU A 8 -1.79 6.24 -11.39
C LEU A 8 -3.25 6.71 -11.36
N ASP A 9 -4.17 5.86 -11.73
CA ASP A 9 -5.61 6.15 -11.69
C ASP A 9 -6.10 6.31 -10.26
N ILE A 10 -5.66 5.41 -9.38
CA ILE A 10 -6.03 5.35 -7.97
C ILE A 10 -4.77 5.12 -7.13
N ALA A 11 -4.63 5.86 -6.04
CA ALA A 11 -3.57 5.66 -5.06
C ALA A 11 -4.13 5.76 -3.64
N ASN A 12 -3.70 4.87 -2.76
CA ASN A 12 -4.07 4.89 -1.35
C ASN A 12 -2.87 5.28 -0.50
N PHE A 13 -3.01 6.37 0.25
CA PHE A 13 -1.97 6.91 1.13
C PHE A 13 -2.43 6.71 2.57
N ASN A 14 -1.86 5.74 3.26
CA ASN A 14 -2.18 5.49 4.67
C ASN A 14 -0.91 5.37 5.48
N PRO A 15 -0.94 5.75 6.77
CA PRO A 15 0.11 5.39 7.69
C PRO A 15 0.34 3.88 7.67
N LEU A 16 1.61 3.48 7.75
CA LEU A 16 1.96 2.07 7.83
C LEU A 16 1.39 1.46 9.12
N THR A 17 0.68 0.34 8.98
CA THR A 17 0.10 -0.39 10.11
C THR A 17 0.94 -1.63 10.39
N PRO A 18 1.72 -1.67 11.48
CA PRO A 18 2.46 -2.85 11.88
C PRO A 18 1.50 -3.93 12.38
N THR A 19 1.33 -4.99 11.59
CA THR A 19 0.44 -6.11 11.96
C THR A 19 1.07 -6.96 13.07
N PRO A 20 0.33 -7.32 14.14
CA PRO A 20 0.82 -8.21 15.18
C PRO A 20 1.38 -9.51 14.63
N GLY A 21 2.51 -9.97 15.18
CA GLY A 21 3.24 -11.13 14.69
C GLY A 21 4.15 -10.87 13.48
N SER A 22 4.14 -9.67 12.90
CA SER A 22 5.12 -9.31 11.87
C SER A 22 6.47 -8.91 12.48
N ALA A 23 7.57 -9.12 11.73
CA ALA A 23 8.90 -8.71 12.18
C ALA A 23 8.98 -7.19 12.47
N LEU A 24 8.23 -6.37 11.73
CA LEU A 24 8.14 -4.93 11.98
C LEU A 24 7.47 -4.64 13.32
N TYR A 25 6.35 -5.30 13.62
CA TYR A 25 5.64 -5.11 14.89
C TYR A 25 6.54 -5.47 16.08
N GLU A 26 7.21 -6.63 16.03
CA GLU A 26 8.09 -7.08 17.11
C GLU A 26 9.28 -6.12 17.32
N ARG A 27 9.88 -5.63 16.25
CA ARG A 27 10.94 -4.63 16.30
C ARG A 27 10.46 -3.32 16.95
N LEU A 28 9.32 -2.79 16.52
CA LEU A 28 8.76 -1.55 17.09
C LEU A 28 8.37 -1.72 18.56
N ARG A 29 7.92 -2.92 18.94
CA ARG A 29 7.63 -3.26 20.33
C ARG A 29 8.89 -3.26 21.19
N GLN A 30 9.97 -3.88 20.70
CA GLN A 30 11.28 -3.91 21.38
C GLN A 30 11.90 -2.52 21.51
N GLU A 31 11.70 -1.67 20.50
CA GLU A 31 12.18 -0.28 20.49
C GLU A 31 11.27 0.67 21.31
N ASN A 32 10.21 0.20 21.93
CA ASN A 32 9.19 1.00 22.64
C ASN A 32 8.60 2.15 21.79
N ARG A 33 8.40 1.90 20.50
CA ARG A 33 7.90 2.88 19.54
C ARG A 33 6.43 2.67 19.16
N LEU A 34 5.77 1.65 19.67
CA LEU A 34 4.33 1.47 19.54
C LEU A 34 3.60 2.45 20.47
N ILE A 35 2.68 3.23 19.93
CA ILE A 35 1.82 4.15 20.69
C ILE A 35 0.81 3.35 21.51
N SER A 36 0.17 2.37 20.87
CA SER A 36 -0.69 1.39 21.54
C SER A 36 -0.34 -0.02 21.05
N PRO A 37 0.23 -0.90 21.91
CA PRO A 37 0.57 -2.26 21.50
C PRO A 37 -0.64 -3.10 21.07
N GLN A 38 -1.80 -2.82 21.64
CA GLN A 38 -3.06 -3.52 21.32
C GLN A 38 -4.09 -2.58 20.68
N TRP A 39 -3.63 -1.78 19.71
CA TRP A 39 -4.43 -0.76 19.04
C TRP A 39 -5.76 -1.29 18.46
N TRP A 40 -5.82 -2.54 18.05
CA TRP A 40 -7.04 -3.18 17.53
C TRP A 40 -8.12 -3.46 18.60
N LEU A 41 -7.78 -3.35 19.87
CA LEU A 41 -8.72 -3.45 21.01
C LEU A 41 -9.10 -2.08 21.56
N ASP A 42 -8.46 -1.01 21.11
CA ASP A 42 -8.73 0.34 21.58
C ASP A 42 -10.04 0.87 20.97
N PRO A 43 -11.07 1.13 21.79
CA PRO A 43 -12.35 1.65 21.29
C PRO A 43 -12.24 3.07 20.72
N HIS A 44 -11.18 3.80 21.00
CA HIS A 44 -10.93 5.14 20.51
C HIS A 44 -10.10 5.15 19.22
N TYR A 45 -9.51 4.02 18.85
CA TYR A 45 -8.73 3.93 17.62
C TYR A 45 -9.60 4.15 16.39
N ARG A 46 -9.13 5.01 15.51
CA ARG A 46 -9.75 5.27 14.20
C ARG A 46 -8.81 4.88 13.07
N TYR A 47 -9.38 4.43 11.98
CA TYR A 47 -8.60 4.12 10.78
C TYR A 47 -7.83 5.36 10.29
N GLY A 48 -6.52 5.21 10.21
CA GLY A 48 -5.61 6.30 9.85
C GLY A 48 -4.91 6.95 11.04
N ASP A 49 -5.26 6.60 12.29
CA ASP A 49 -4.51 7.04 13.45
C ASP A 49 -3.11 6.39 13.45
N PRO A 50 -2.08 7.13 13.90
CA PRO A 50 -0.74 6.62 13.98
C PRO A 50 -0.63 5.57 15.10
N ILE A 51 -0.10 4.39 14.75
CA ILE A 51 0.04 3.28 15.70
C ILE A 51 1.44 3.25 16.32
N PHE A 52 2.41 3.87 15.66
CA PHE A 52 3.80 3.92 16.12
C PHE A 52 4.44 5.28 15.83
N THR A 53 5.53 5.56 16.49
CA THR A 53 6.34 6.75 16.25
C THR A 53 7.46 6.40 15.25
N PRO A 54 7.50 7.02 14.05
CA PRO A 54 8.59 6.85 13.09
C PRO A 54 9.94 7.32 13.67
N ALA A 55 11.06 6.83 13.10
CA ALA A 55 12.38 7.21 13.59
C ALA A 55 12.79 8.65 13.23
N SER A 56 12.30 9.14 12.08
CA SER A 56 12.75 10.40 11.46
C SER A 56 11.71 11.51 11.43
N MET A 57 10.51 11.26 11.96
CA MET A 57 9.43 12.25 11.98
C MET A 57 8.47 11.97 13.14
N SER A 58 7.62 12.93 13.49
CA SER A 58 6.58 12.69 14.48
C SER A 58 5.44 11.85 13.91
N ALA A 59 4.65 11.21 14.80
CA ALA A 59 3.45 10.49 14.40
C ALA A 59 2.42 11.42 13.74
N HIS A 60 2.33 12.67 14.20
CA HIS A 60 1.51 13.71 13.61
C HIS A 60 1.94 14.06 12.19
N ASP A 61 3.25 14.26 11.95
CA ASP A 61 3.77 14.60 10.62
C ASP A 61 3.52 13.46 9.62
N MET A 62 3.62 12.21 10.06
CA MET A 62 3.30 11.05 9.24
C MET A 62 1.84 11.06 8.81
N THR A 63 0.92 11.31 9.74
CA THR A 63 -0.52 11.37 9.46
C THR A 63 -0.86 12.55 8.55
N GLN A 64 -0.32 13.73 8.86
CA GLN A 64 -0.50 14.93 8.05
C GLN A 64 0.04 14.75 6.64
N GLY A 65 1.22 14.14 6.49
CA GLY A 65 1.82 13.84 5.18
C GLY A 65 0.95 12.89 4.33
N CYS A 66 0.31 11.89 4.94
CA CYS A 66 -0.65 11.04 4.25
C CYS A 66 -1.90 11.80 3.80
N PHE A 67 -2.39 12.71 4.65
CA PHE A 67 -3.55 13.55 4.34
C PHE A 67 -3.23 14.52 3.20
N ASP A 68 -2.10 15.21 3.26
CA ASP A 68 -1.64 16.13 2.21
C ASP A 68 -1.42 15.41 0.88
N ALA A 69 -0.86 14.19 0.92
CA ALA A 69 -0.69 13.36 -0.27
C ALA A 69 -2.04 13.00 -0.90
N LYS A 70 -3.04 12.63 -0.08
CA LYS A 70 -4.42 12.41 -0.54
C LYS A 70 -5.02 13.65 -1.17
N GLN A 71 -4.93 14.79 -0.51
CA GLN A 71 -5.49 16.05 -1.02
C GLN A 71 -4.86 16.43 -2.37
N ARG A 72 -3.53 16.36 -2.49
CA ARG A 72 -2.82 16.67 -3.74
C ARG A 72 -3.18 15.69 -4.86
N PHE A 73 -3.24 14.40 -4.56
CA PHE A 73 -3.54 13.38 -5.56
C PHE A 73 -4.98 13.48 -6.06
N TYR A 74 -5.94 13.74 -5.17
CA TYR A 74 -7.37 13.84 -5.49
C TYR A 74 -7.86 15.28 -5.73
N ALA A 75 -6.95 16.25 -5.84
CA ALA A 75 -7.32 17.60 -6.26
C ALA A 75 -7.95 17.59 -7.67
N TRP A 76 -8.95 18.41 -7.90
CA TRP A 76 -9.65 18.50 -9.20
C TRP A 76 -8.70 18.71 -10.38
N SER A 77 -7.68 19.55 -10.20
CA SER A 77 -6.65 19.78 -11.23
C SER A 77 -5.85 18.51 -11.56
N SER A 78 -5.55 17.70 -10.55
CA SER A 78 -4.84 16.42 -10.69
C SER A 78 -5.73 15.38 -11.39
N ILE A 79 -6.99 15.28 -11.01
CA ILE A 79 -7.97 14.39 -11.64
C ILE A 79 -8.16 14.77 -13.11
N ALA A 80 -8.36 16.07 -13.39
CA ALA A 80 -8.53 16.56 -14.75
C ALA A 80 -7.34 16.24 -15.65
N LYS A 81 -6.10 16.40 -15.15
CA LYS A 81 -4.88 16.03 -15.90
C LYS A 81 -4.86 14.55 -16.27
N ARG A 82 -5.17 13.65 -15.35
CA ARG A 82 -5.18 12.20 -15.57
C ARG A 82 -6.26 11.81 -16.58
N VAL A 83 -7.49 12.28 -16.38
CA VAL A 83 -8.59 12.02 -17.31
C VAL A 83 -8.28 12.53 -18.74
N TRP A 84 -7.63 13.71 -18.85
CA TRP A 84 -7.26 14.27 -20.14
C TRP A 84 -6.06 13.56 -20.77
N GLY A 85 -5.11 13.12 -19.95
CA GLY A 85 -3.95 12.33 -20.38
C GLY A 85 -4.36 10.98 -20.99
N HIS A 86 -5.26 10.27 -20.31
CA HIS A 86 -5.77 8.97 -20.81
C HIS A 86 -6.51 9.04 -22.14
N ARG A 87 -7.10 10.20 -22.49
CA ARG A 87 -7.70 10.40 -23.82
C ARG A 87 -6.69 10.40 -24.96
N LYS A 88 -5.41 10.63 -24.66
CA LYS A 88 -4.34 10.69 -25.70
C LYS A 88 -3.70 9.33 -25.97
N THR A 89 -3.86 8.38 -25.10
CA THR A 89 -3.39 7.00 -25.28
C THR A 89 -4.55 6.04 -25.04
N PRO A 90 -5.33 5.70 -26.09
CA PRO A 90 -6.24 4.58 -25.99
C PRO A 90 -5.39 3.32 -25.85
N GLN A 91 -5.13 2.91 -24.60
CA GLN A 91 -4.56 1.60 -24.33
C GLN A 91 -5.67 0.58 -24.63
N PRO A 92 -5.51 -0.31 -25.62
CA PRO A 92 -6.43 -1.42 -25.76
C PRO A 92 -6.39 -2.20 -24.45
N PHE A 93 -7.54 -2.45 -23.86
CA PHE A 93 -7.69 -3.34 -22.70
C PHE A 93 -6.97 -4.66 -23.01
N GLN A 94 -5.76 -4.82 -22.48
CA GLN A 94 -5.03 -6.08 -22.57
C GLN A 94 -5.44 -6.94 -21.37
N PRO A 95 -6.21 -8.02 -21.58
CA PRO A 95 -6.62 -8.93 -20.52
C PRO A 95 -5.47 -9.78 -19.94
N ASP A 96 -4.22 -9.52 -20.33
CA ASP A 96 -3.07 -10.38 -19.99
C ASP A 96 -2.20 -9.82 -18.85
N HIS A 97 -2.81 -9.48 -17.70
CA HIS A 97 -2.07 -9.22 -16.48
C HIS A 97 -1.24 -10.42 -15.98
N ARG A 98 -1.51 -11.63 -16.48
CA ARG A 98 -0.80 -12.84 -16.04
C ARG A 98 0.63 -12.91 -16.58
N ARG A 99 0.91 -12.37 -17.76
CA ARG A 99 2.25 -12.44 -18.36
C ARG A 99 3.22 -11.43 -17.75
N HIS A 100 2.76 -10.25 -17.35
CA HIS A 100 3.65 -9.22 -16.80
C HIS A 100 4.20 -9.59 -15.41
N CYS A 101 3.38 -10.18 -14.54
CA CYS A 101 3.83 -10.70 -13.26
C CYS A 101 4.79 -11.90 -13.39
N GLN A 102 4.61 -12.75 -14.40
CA GLN A 102 5.48 -13.92 -14.58
C GLN A 102 6.91 -13.54 -14.99
N HIS A 103 7.08 -12.53 -15.85
CA HIS A 103 8.43 -12.09 -16.26
C HIS A 103 9.21 -11.42 -15.12
N HIS A 104 8.55 -10.65 -14.25
CA HIS A 104 9.21 -10.03 -13.10
C HIS A 104 9.57 -11.02 -12.00
N LEU A 105 8.77 -12.07 -11.81
CA LEU A 105 9.06 -13.12 -10.82
C LEU A 105 10.15 -14.08 -11.31
N ALA A 106 10.17 -14.41 -12.61
CA ALA A 106 11.22 -15.23 -13.21
C ALA A 106 12.59 -14.55 -13.16
N ALA A 107 12.65 -13.22 -13.34
CA ALA A 107 13.89 -12.44 -13.26
C ALA A 107 14.49 -12.38 -11.85
N ARG A 108 13.71 -12.69 -10.80
CA ARG A 108 14.14 -12.69 -9.40
C ARG A 108 14.38 -14.07 -8.81
N GLY A 109 14.36 -15.14 -9.62
CA GLY A 109 14.64 -16.51 -9.17
C GLY A 109 13.65 -17.06 -8.13
N VAL A 110 12.44 -16.51 -8.06
CA VAL A 110 11.40 -16.99 -7.15
C VAL A 110 10.79 -18.28 -7.72
N PRO A 111 10.82 -19.43 -7.00
CA PRO A 111 10.22 -20.65 -7.48
C PRO A 111 8.73 -20.49 -7.73
N GLN A 112 8.27 -20.82 -8.91
CA GLN A 112 6.84 -20.76 -9.22
C GLN A 112 6.11 -21.87 -8.46
N ALA A 113 5.14 -21.50 -7.60
CA ALA A 113 4.25 -22.46 -6.98
C ALA A 113 3.44 -23.19 -8.05
N ARG A 114 3.43 -24.52 -8.00
CA ARG A 114 2.66 -25.35 -8.95
C ARG A 114 1.17 -25.03 -8.83
N PRO A 115 0.43 -24.84 -9.93
CA PRO A 115 -0.96 -24.35 -9.90
C PRO A 115 -1.99 -25.33 -9.30
N ASN A 116 -1.60 -26.50 -8.80
CA ASN A 116 -2.53 -27.55 -8.37
C ASN A 116 -2.33 -28.06 -6.93
N ALA A 117 -1.63 -27.36 -6.06
CA ALA A 117 -1.34 -27.85 -4.71
C ALA A 117 -2.54 -27.88 -3.73
N TRP A 118 -3.73 -27.37 -4.13
CA TRP A 118 -4.91 -27.30 -3.26
C TRP A 118 -6.11 -28.15 -3.72
N ARG A 119 -5.88 -29.06 -4.68
CA ARG A 119 -6.97 -29.90 -5.22
C ARG A 119 -7.05 -31.32 -4.61
N LEU A 120 -6.43 -31.55 -3.48
CA LEU A 120 -6.47 -32.85 -2.80
C LEU A 120 -6.97 -32.70 -1.36
N SER A 121 -8.25 -32.76 -1.15
CA SER A 121 -8.94 -33.41 -0.03
C SER A 121 -10.43 -33.18 -0.09
N ARG A 122 -11.09 -33.94 -0.96
CA ARG A 122 -12.49 -34.29 -0.81
C ARG A 122 -12.60 -35.79 -1.20
N GLU A 123 -12.29 -36.62 -0.26
CA GLU A 123 -12.82 -37.95 -0.11
C GLU A 123 -13.06 -38.21 1.37
#